data_48213d056fed74b8b81cbda50c6159dc
#
_entry.id   48213d056fed74b8b81cbda50c6159dc
#
_cell.length_a   1.000
_cell.length_b   1.000
_cell.length_c   1.000
_cell.angle_alpha   90.00
_cell.angle_beta   90.00
_cell.angle_gamma   90.00
#
_symmetry.space_group_name_H-M   'P 1'
#
loop_
_entity.id
_entity.type
_entity.pdbx_description
1 polymer ?
#
loop_
_entity_poly.entity_id
_entity_poly.type
_entity_poly.pdbx_seq_one_letter_code
_entity_poly.pdbx_strand_id
1 'polypeptide(L)'
;IFDRLVTKYNGNKSVKHFTCWNQLLCMLFGQLSSRESLRDLIIVIEAHQSKSYHLGFGKNVTRSNLSKANENRNFKIFEDFANHLILIAQEKNSNDSFEIKGTVYAFDSSTIDLCLSVFWWAHFRKTKAGIKLHTLFDINTQIPVFIHITEANVHDVNAMDVIKYEPFAYYIFDRAYVDYLRLYRITKSDAYFVVRAKSNVKFKRMYSKKTDKSTGVIYDQTGKIDGFYTSKDYPEKIRKVKFFDAENKKMLIFLTNNFDLSAQQI
;
A
#
# COMPACT_ATOMS: atom_id res chain seq x y z
N ILE A 1 -10.46 11.78 20.23
CA ILE A 1 -10.76 10.69 19.29
C ILE A 1 -10.13 9.39 19.78
N PHE A 2 -8.82 9.34 20.05
CA PHE A 2 -8.15 8.14 20.54
C PHE A 2 -8.81 7.55 21.78
N ASP A 3 -9.13 8.37 22.80
CA ASP A 3 -9.79 7.91 24.02
C ASP A 3 -11.18 7.32 23.77
N ARG A 4 -11.93 7.85 22.79
CA ARG A 4 -13.23 7.26 22.38
C ARG A 4 -13.04 5.86 21.78
N LEU A 5 -11.99 5.65 21.00
CA LEU A 5 -11.65 4.33 20.43
C LEU A 5 -11.18 3.36 21.52
N VAL A 6 -10.36 3.83 22.46
CA VAL A 6 -9.95 3.05 23.65
C VAL A 6 -11.17 2.58 24.44
N THR A 7 -12.15 3.44 24.65
CA THR A 7 -13.41 3.11 25.33
C THR A 7 -14.25 2.13 24.50
N LYS A 8 -14.45 2.41 23.21
CA LYS A 8 -15.20 1.55 22.26
C LYS A 8 -14.71 0.09 22.29
N TYR A 9 -13.41 -0.11 22.35
CA TYR A 9 -12.78 -1.43 22.31
C TYR A 9 -12.32 -1.94 23.70
N ASN A 10 -12.72 -1.30 24.79
CA ASN A 10 -12.34 -1.65 26.15
C ASN A 10 -10.82 -1.79 26.37
N GLY A 11 -10.00 -1.00 25.65
CA GLY A 11 -8.55 -1.14 25.63
C GLY A 11 -7.84 -0.93 26.95
N ASN A 12 -8.43 -0.13 27.86
CA ASN A 12 -7.91 0.13 29.20
C ASN A 12 -8.67 -0.64 30.30
N LYS A 13 -9.51 -1.63 29.95
CA LYS A 13 -10.21 -2.44 30.96
C LYS A 13 -9.19 -3.16 31.86
N SER A 14 -9.32 -2.98 33.18
CA SER A 14 -8.43 -3.55 34.19
C SER A 14 -6.96 -3.10 34.09
N VAL A 15 -6.69 -2.02 33.37
CA VAL A 15 -5.34 -1.42 33.26
C VAL A 15 -5.13 -0.37 34.36
N LYS A 16 -4.06 -0.55 35.18
CA LYS A 16 -3.73 0.38 36.28
C LYS A 16 -2.79 1.52 35.82
N HIS A 17 -1.76 1.21 35.04
CA HIS A 17 -0.69 2.18 34.74
C HIS A 17 -0.33 2.25 33.27
N PHE A 18 -0.11 1.11 32.61
CA PHE A 18 0.34 1.07 31.22
C PHE A 18 -0.87 1.13 30.26
N THR A 19 -1.37 2.34 30.00
CA THR A 19 -2.56 2.60 29.16
C THR A 19 -2.32 2.35 27.68
N CYS A 20 -3.39 2.34 26.87
CA CYS A 20 -3.27 2.31 25.40
C CYS A 20 -2.50 3.52 24.86
N TRP A 21 -2.59 4.68 25.53
CA TRP A 21 -1.81 5.86 25.17
C TRP A 21 -0.30 5.61 25.35
N ASN A 22 0.10 5.02 26.47
CA ASN A 22 1.50 4.65 26.69
C ASN A 22 1.99 3.67 25.62
N GLN A 23 1.17 2.69 25.24
CA GLN A 23 1.52 1.76 24.17
C GLN A 23 1.70 2.47 22.84
N LEU A 24 0.77 3.36 22.45
CA LEU A 24 0.87 4.16 21.23
C LEU A 24 2.17 4.97 21.22
N LEU A 25 2.47 5.69 22.30
CA LEU A 25 3.70 6.49 22.40
C LEU A 25 4.96 5.64 22.31
N CYS A 26 5.01 4.48 22.98
CA CYS A 26 6.13 3.55 22.89
C CYS A 26 6.35 3.09 21.45
N MET A 27 5.30 2.67 20.76
CA MET A 27 5.39 2.16 19.39
C MET A 27 5.79 3.27 18.40
N LEU A 28 5.21 4.48 18.53
CA LEU A 28 5.59 5.63 17.71
C LEU A 28 7.06 6.02 17.94
N PHE A 29 7.48 6.10 19.20
CA PHE A 29 8.87 6.40 19.54
C PHE A 29 9.83 5.34 18.97
N GLY A 30 9.46 4.06 19.04
CA GLY A 30 10.22 2.97 18.45
C GLY A 30 10.41 3.13 16.94
N GLN A 31 9.36 3.46 16.23
CA GLN A 31 9.40 3.67 14.77
C GLN A 31 10.20 4.92 14.39
N LEU A 32 9.95 6.06 15.05
CA LEU A 32 10.61 7.32 14.76
C LEU A 32 12.10 7.33 15.13
N SER A 33 12.52 6.47 16.08
CA SER A 33 13.92 6.32 16.49
C SER A 33 14.59 5.06 15.91
N SER A 34 13.95 4.37 14.97
CA SER A 34 14.46 3.18 14.27
C SER A 34 14.93 2.07 15.21
N ARG A 35 14.12 1.74 16.23
CA ARG A 35 14.43 0.66 17.17
C ARG A 35 14.10 -0.72 16.58
N GLU A 36 15.04 -1.64 16.68
CA GLU A 36 14.89 -2.97 16.07
C GLU A 36 14.19 -3.99 16.97
N SER A 37 14.11 -3.74 18.27
CA SER A 37 13.48 -4.64 19.23
C SER A 37 12.83 -3.92 20.40
N LEU A 38 11.86 -4.60 21.05
CA LEU A 38 11.26 -4.09 22.29
C LEU A 38 12.27 -3.91 23.42
N ARG A 39 13.36 -4.69 23.44
CA ARG A 39 14.45 -4.55 24.43
C ARG A 39 15.22 -3.25 24.20
N ASP A 40 15.64 -3.02 22.97
CA ASP A 40 16.34 -1.79 22.58
C ASP A 40 15.46 -0.56 22.82
N LEU A 41 14.20 -0.62 22.44
CA LEU A 41 13.23 0.44 22.70
C LEU A 41 13.15 0.83 24.19
N ILE A 42 13.00 -0.16 25.08
CA ILE A 42 12.88 0.10 26.52
C ILE A 42 14.18 0.68 27.10
N ILE A 43 15.34 0.17 26.69
CA ILE A 43 16.64 0.71 27.13
C ILE A 43 16.73 2.22 26.79
N VAL A 44 16.32 2.60 25.58
CA VAL A 44 16.38 4.02 25.17
C VAL A 44 15.36 4.87 25.91
N ILE A 45 14.13 4.37 26.16
CA ILE A 45 13.13 5.08 26.95
C ILE A 45 13.62 5.27 28.40
N GLU A 46 14.24 4.25 29.00
CA GLU A 46 14.81 4.32 30.35
C GLU A 46 15.99 5.30 30.44
N ALA A 47 16.88 5.30 29.45
CA ALA A 47 17.99 6.26 29.36
C ALA A 47 17.53 7.73 29.30
N HIS A 48 16.31 7.97 28.80
CA HIS A 48 15.70 9.30 28.67
C HIS A 48 14.55 9.53 29.65
N GLN A 49 14.52 8.85 30.78
CA GLN A 49 13.41 8.86 31.73
C GLN A 49 13.02 10.26 32.21
N SER A 50 14.00 11.15 32.42
CA SER A 50 13.75 12.54 32.80
C SER A 50 12.99 13.34 31.76
N LYS A 51 13.12 12.98 30.46
CA LYS A 51 12.42 13.60 29.32
C LYS A 51 11.12 12.90 28.97
N SER A 52 10.97 11.64 29.36
CA SER A 52 9.80 10.81 29.03
C SER A 52 8.49 11.42 29.54
N TYR A 53 8.51 12.03 30.72
CA TYR A 53 7.34 12.74 31.28
C TYR A 53 6.84 13.85 30.33
N HIS A 54 7.76 14.66 29.80
CA HIS A 54 7.41 15.76 28.87
C HIS A 54 6.88 15.24 27.52
N LEU A 55 7.25 14.02 27.16
CA LEU A 55 6.73 13.33 25.96
C LEU A 55 5.38 12.64 26.22
N GLY A 56 4.85 12.73 27.44
CA GLY A 56 3.54 12.16 27.80
C GLY A 56 3.58 10.68 28.18
N PHE A 57 4.78 10.09 28.39
CA PHE A 57 4.87 8.72 28.88
C PHE A 57 4.42 8.63 30.35
N GLY A 58 3.55 7.67 30.62
CA GLY A 58 3.15 7.35 31.99
C GLY A 58 4.18 6.45 32.70
N LYS A 59 3.83 6.06 33.92
CA LYS A 59 4.64 5.14 34.74
C LYS A 59 4.63 3.69 34.19
N ASN A 60 5.62 2.91 34.63
CA ASN A 60 5.73 1.45 34.35
C ASN A 60 5.87 1.07 32.87
N VAL A 61 6.61 1.86 32.10
CA VAL A 61 7.01 1.50 30.75
C VAL A 61 8.11 0.44 30.84
N THR A 62 7.72 -0.83 30.86
CA THR A 62 8.62 -1.99 30.90
C THR A 62 8.41 -2.87 29.69
N ARG A 63 9.44 -3.67 29.32
CA ARG A 63 9.34 -4.62 28.22
C ARG A 63 8.16 -5.58 28.39
N SER A 64 7.96 -6.11 29.61
CA SER A 64 6.86 -7.05 29.90
C SER A 64 5.50 -6.41 29.72
N ASN A 65 5.31 -5.16 30.16
CA ASN A 65 4.04 -4.45 30.02
C ASN A 65 3.75 -4.11 28.56
N LEU A 66 4.76 -3.68 27.81
CA LEU A 66 4.61 -3.39 26.39
C LEU A 66 4.32 -4.66 25.59
N SER A 67 5.05 -5.76 25.86
CA SER A 67 4.82 -7.05 25.20
C SER A 67 3.40 -7.57 25.43
N LYS A 68 2.94 -7.60 26.69
CA LYS A 68 1.58 -8.01 27.06
C LYS A 68 0.51 -7.10 26.44
N ALA A 69 0.78 -5.80 26.37
CA ALA A 69 -0.15 -4.86 25.73
C ALA A 69 -0.26 -5.15 24.22
N ASN A 70 0.85 -5.39 23.51
CA ASN A 70 0.85 -5.74 22.09
C ASN A 70 0.15 -7.09 21.81
N GLU A 71 0.26 -8.05 22.72
CA GLU A 71 -0.36 -9.36 22.61
C GLU A 71 -1.89 -9.33 22.84
N ASN A 72 -2.33 -8.60 23.88
CA ASN A 72 -3.70 -8.77 24.39
C ASN A 72 -4.65 -7.62 24.01
N ARG A 73 -4.16 -6.46 23.60
CA ARG A 73 -5.02 -5.33 23.24
C ARG A 73 -5.59 -5.47 21.84
N ASN A 74 -6.83 -5.02 21.69
CA ASN A 74 -7.49 -5.03 20.41
C ASN A 74 -6.78 -4.05 19.44
N PHE A 75 -6.20 -4.57 18.39
CA PHE A 75 -5.49 -3.79 17.37
C PHE A 75 -6.37 -2.76 16.66
N LYS A 76 -7.69 -2.97 16.64
CA LYS A 76 -8.65 -2.04 16.01
C LYS A 76 -8.65 -0.65 16.64
N ILE A 77 -8.17 -0.51 17.87
CA ILE A 77 -7.97 0.82 18.49
C ILE A 77 -7.00 1.65 17.64
N PHE A 78 -5.90 1.03 17.24
CA PHE A 78 -4.83 1.70 16.49
C PHE A 78 -5.18 1.79 14.99
N GLU A 79 -5.82 0.78 14.43
CA GLU A 79 -6.30 0.76 13.05
C GLU A 79 -7.33 1.86 12.78
N ASP A 80 -8.40 1.95 13.61
CA ASP A 80 -9.42 3.01 13.48
C ASP A 80 -8.80 4.40 13.70
N PHE A 81 -7.81 4.50 14.59
CA PHE A 81 -7.10 5.76 14.82
C PHE A 81 -6.23 6.16 13.64
N ALA A 82 -5.49 5.23 13.05
CA ALA A 82 -4.70 5.48 11.85
C ALA A 82 -5.59 5.91 10.67
N ASN A 83 -6.71 5.22 10.44
CA ASN A 83 -7.67 5.58 9.40
C ASN A 83 -8.23 7.00 9.60
N HIS A 84 -8.51 7.38 10.85
CA HIS A 84 -8.96 8.73 11.15
C HIS A 84 -7.89 9.80 10.90
N LEU A 85 -6.62 9.52 11.22
CA LEU A 85 -5.51 10.42 10.92
C LEU A 85 -5.28 10.57 9.41
N ILE A 86 -5.46 9.49 8.65
CA ILE A 86 -5.40 9.51 7.18
C ILE A 86 -6.43 10.51 6.63
N LEU A 87 -7.69 10.44 7.07
CA LEU A 87 -8.73 11.36 6.63
C LEU A 87 -8.39 12.82 6.93
N ILE A 88 -7.90 13.12 8.15
CA ILE A 88 -7.47 14.48 8.51
C ILE A 88 -6.31 14.95 7.62
N ALA A 89 -5.36 14.05 7.33
CA ALA A 89 -4.19 14.39 6.53
C ALA A 89 -4.59 14.68 5.07
N GLN A 90 -5.51 13.91 4.52
CA GLN A 90 -6.06 14.13 3.18
C GLN A 90 -6.79 15.48 3.06
N GLU A 91 -7.61 15.84 4.03
CA GLU A 91 -8.31 17.14 4.06
C GLU A 91 -7.34 18.33 4.06
N LYS A 92 -6.15 18.18 4.65
CA LYS A 92 -5.15 19.24 4.77
C LYS A 92 -4.19 19.35 3.57
N ASN A 93 -3.99 18.26 2.83
CA ASN A 93 -2.97 18.16 1.78
C ASN A 93 -3.58 18.10 0.37
N SER A 94 -4.51 18.97 0.06
CA SER A 94 -5.05 19.11 -1.30
C SER A 94 -4.07 19.88 -2.23
N ASN A 95 -2.86 19.36 -2.42
CA ASN A 95 -1.91 19.94 -3.37
C ASN A 95 -2.02 19.24 -4.73
N ASP A 96 -2.56 19.93 -5.71
CA ASP A 96 -2.52 19.55 -7.13
C ASP A 96 -1.08 19.71 -7.69
N SER A 97 -0.17 18.83 -7.29
CA SER A 97 1.22 18.85 -7.76
C SER A 97 1.45 18.01 -9.03
N PHE A 98 0.46 17.26 -9.47
CA PHE A 98 0.59 16.36 -10.61
C PHE A 98 -0.11 16.96 -11.85
N GLU A 99 0.55 16.92 -13.01
CA GLU A 99 0.01 17.48 -14.27
C GLU A 99 -1.18 16.70 -14.85
N ILE A 100 -1.60 15.60 -14.20
CA ILE A 100 -2.74 14.79 -14.62
C ILE A 100 -3.96 15.21 -13.82
N LYS A 101 -5.04 15.60 -14.54
CA LYS A 101 -6.33 15.86 -13.90
C LYS A 101 -6.93 14.57 -13.36
N GLY A 102 -7.13 14.52 -12.06
CA GLY A 102 -7.69 13.38 -11.34
C GLY A 102 -6.73 12.81 -10.30
N THR A 103 -7.24 11.98 -9.42
CA THR A 103 -6.45 11.35 -8.37
C THR A 103 -5.61 10.20 -8.93
N VAL A 104 -4.35 10.15 -8.56
CA VAL A 104 -3.41 9.10 -9.00
C VAL A 104 -2.98 8.27 -7.80
N TYR A 105 -3.33 7.00 -7.83
CA TYR A 105 -3.00 6.03 -6.78
C TYR A 105 -1.92 5.06 -7.24
N ALA A 106 -0.92 4.83 -6.39
CA ALA A 106 0.01 3.70 -6.53
C ALA A 106 -0.39 2.60 -5.55
N PHE A 107 -0.42 1.36 -6.03
CA PHE A 107 -0.73 0.20 -5.21
C PHE A 107 0.45 -0.78 -5.19
N ASP A 108 0.93 -1.09 -3.99
CA ASP A 108 1.99 -2.05 -3.80
C ASP A 108 1.87 -2.79 -2.47
N SER A 109 2.63 -3.86 -2.31
CA SER A 109 2.70 -4.65 -1.08
C SER A 109 4.10 -4.71 -0.52
N SER A 110 4.19 -4.56 0.81
CA SER A 110 5.41 -4.80 1.57
C SER A 110 5.27 -6.06 2.42
N THR A 111 6.25 -6.96 2.35
CA THR A 111 6.28 -8.16 3.18
C THR A 111 7.02 -7.88 4.47
N ILE A 112 6.40 -8.21 5.60
CA ILE A 112 7.00 -8.13 6.93
C ILE A 112 7.24 -9.56 7.43
N ASP A 113 8.50 -9.93 7.57
CA ASP A 113 8.90 -11.24 8.10
C ASP A 113 8.60 -11.33 9.60
N LEU A 114 8.02 -12.45 10.02
CA LEU A 114 7.64 -12.73 11.39
C LEU A 114 8.32 -14.02 11.89
N CYS A 115 8.50 -14.14 13.21
CA CYS A 115 9.02 -15.34 13.82
C CYS A 115 7.95 -16.45 13.80
N LEU A 116 8.19 -17.55 13.10
CA LEU A 116 7.24 -18.65 12.93
C LEU A 116 6.82 -19.29 14.27
N SER A 117 7.71 -19.39 15.24
CA SER A 117 7.41 -19.97 16.55
C SER A 117 6.38 -19.16 17.37
N VAL A 118 6.25 -17.86 17.08
CA VAL A 118 5.30 -16.95 17.73
C VAL A 118 4.07 -16.74 16.86
N PHE A 119 4.24 -16.67 15.55
CA PHE A 119 3.20 -16.35 14.56
C PHE A 119 2.91 -17.56 13.66
N TRP A 120 2.67 -18.70 14.25
CA TRP A 120 2.43 -19.97 13.56
C TRP A 120 1.25 -19.93 12.56
N TRP A 121 0.30 -19.05 12.76
CA TRP A 121 -0.86 -18.86 11.89
C TRP A 121 -0.52 -18.08 10.61
N ALA A 122 0.54 -17.27 10.63
CA ALA A 122 0.95 -16.43 9.48
C ALA A 122 1.97 -17.15 8.59
N HIS A 123 1.65 -18.37 8.13
CA HIS A 123 2.54 -19.19 7.31
C HIS A 123 2.93 -18.46 6.02
N PHE A 124 4.23 -18.37 5.75
CA PHE A 124 4.76 -17.82 4.49
C PHE A 124 5.57 -18.86 3.72
N ARG A 125 6.44 -19.60 4.42
CA ARG A 125 7.24 -20.72 3.88
C ARG A 125 7.38 -21.77 4.97
N LYS A 126 7.93 -22.96 4.65
CA LYS A 126 8.12 -24.05 5.63
C LYS A 126 8.82 -23.62 6.94
N THR A 127 9.68 -22.60 6.87
CA THR A 127 10.49 -22.11 8.00
C THR A 127 10.27 -20.65 8.36
N LYS A 128 9.29 -19.95 7.72
CA LYS A 128 9.05 -18.52 7.94
C LYS A 128 7.58 -18.23 8.09
N ALA A 129 7.26 -17.30 8.98
CA ALA A 129 6.00 -16.59 9.03
C ALA A 129 6.15 -15.20 8.43
N GLY A 130 5.08 -14.61 7.94
CA GLY A 130 5.08 -13.26 7.42
C GLY A 130 3.67 -12.75 7.14
N ILE A 131 3.56 -11.45 7.13
CA ILE A 131 2.35 -10.74 6.68
C ILE A 131 2.71 -9.81 5.54
N LYS A 132 1.73 -9.51 4.70
CA LYS A 132 1.83 -8.47 3.66
C LYS A 132 0.98 -7.27 4.04
N LEU A 133 1.57 -6.12 3.91
CA LEU A 133 0.91 -4.83 4.02
C LEU A 133 0.66 -4.31 2.62
N HIS A 134 -0.57 -4.41 2.15
CA HIS A 134 -1.00 -3.85 0.87
C HIS A 134 -1.41 -2.40 1.07
N THR A 135 -0.79 -1.49 0.36
CA THR A 135 -1.01 -0.05 0.53
C THR A 135 -1.44 0.59 -0.78
N LEU A 136 -2.56 1.28 -0.74
CA LEU A 136 -2.96 2.21 -1.79
C LEU A 136 -2.50 3.60 -1.37
N PHE A 137 -1.63 4.20 -2.15
CA PHE A 137 -0.96 5.45 -1.84
C PHE A 137 -1.38 6.54 -2.84
N ASP A 138 -1.91 7.63 -2.35
CA ASP A 138 -2.21 8.79 -3.18
C ASP A 138 -0.91 9.56 -3.46
N ILE A 139 -0.53 9.62 -4.73
CA ILE A 139 0.74 10.24 -5.16
C ILE A 139 0.69 11.76 -4.98
N ASN A 140 -0.50 12.38 -5.14
CA ASN A 140 -0.65 13.82 -5.03
C ASN A 140 -0.47 14.30 -3.59
N THR A 141 -1.14 13.64 -2.65
CA THR A 141 -1.08 14.01 -1.23
C THR A 141 0.09 13.37 -0.49
N GLN A 142 0.72 12.34 -1.08
CA GLN A 142 1.75 11.49 -0.47
C GLN A 142 1.28 10.81 0.83
N ILE A 143 0.00 10.44 0.86
CA ILE A 143 -0.63 9.79 2.02
C ILE A 143 -1.19 8.43 1.61
N PRO A 144 -1.00 7.37 2.41
CA PRO A 144 -1.71 6.13 2.20
C PRO A 144 -3.22 6.35 2.44
N VAL A 145 -4.05 5.92 1.49
CA VAL A 145 -5.51 6.07 1.58
C VAL A 145 -6.21 4.77 1.97
N PHE A 146 -5.53 3.66 1.77
CA PHE A 146 -6.03 2.34 2.10
C PHE A 146 -4.87 1.41 2.49
N ILE A 147 -5.08 0.67 3.56
CA ILE A 147 -4.12 -0.32 4.07
C ILE A 147 -4.88 -1.62 4.31
N HIS A 148 -4.38 -2.72 3.74
CA HIS A 148 -4.94 -4.06 3.93
C HIS A 148 -3.85 -5.05 4.31
N ILE A 149 -4.08 -5.83 5.36
CA ILE A 149 -3.10 -6.78 5.88
C ILE A 149 -3.57 -8.19 5.54
N THR A 150 -2.68 -8.99 4.96
CA THR A 150 -2.91 -10.41 4.67
C THR A 150 -1.75 -11.26 5.18
N GLU A 151 -1.95 -12.56 5.24
CA GLU A 151 -0.83 -13.51 5.37
C GLU A 151 0.09 -13.39 4.15
N ALA A 152 1.39 -13.62 4.34
CA ALA A 152 2.36 -13.45 3.26
C ALA A 152 2.26 -14.51 2.14
N ASN A 153 1.54 -15.61 2.35
CA ASN A 153 1.23 -16.62 1.34
C ASN A 153 0.14 -16.18 0.36
N VAL A 154 -0.68 -15.17 0.71
CA VAL A 154 -1.72 -14.63 -0.17
C VAL A 154 -1.06 -13.93 -1.36
N HIS A 155 -1.52 -14.25 -2.57
CA HIS A 155 -1.04 -13.58 -3.78
C HIS A 155 -1.43 -12.10 -3.79
N ASP A 156 -0.49 -11.21 -4.12
CA ASP A 156 -0.67 -9.75 -4.10
C ASP A 156 -1.87 -9.30 -4.93
N VAL A 157 -2.10 -9.96 -6.05
CA VAL A 157 -3.22 -9.66 -6.96
C VAL A 157 -4.59 -9.80 -6.29
N ASN A 158 -4.73 -10.66 -5.26
CA ASN A 158 -5.99 -10.84 -4.55
C ASN A 158 -6.38 -9.61 -3.73
N ALA A 159 -5.41 -8.80 -3.32
CA ALA A 159 -5.69 -7.55 -2.62
C ALA A 159 -6.37 -6.49 -3.51
N MET A 160 -6.33 -6.64 -4.83
CA MET A 160 -7.09 -5.80 -5.75
C MET A 160 -8.62 -5.97 -5.59
N ASP A 161 -9.08 -7.12 -5.06
CA ASP A 161 -10.52 -7.41 -4.90
C ASP A 161 -11.18 -6.60 -3.76
N VAL A 162 -10.38 -6.07 -2.84
CA VAL A 162 -10.89 -5.27 -1.69
C VAL A 162 -10.79 -3.77 -1.92
N ILE A 163 -10.15 -3.34 -3.01
CA ILE A 163 -10.06 -1.92 -3.38
C ILE A 163 -11.43 -1.46 -3.95
N LYS A 164 -11.92 -0.36 -3.44
CA LYS A 164 -13.06 0.35 -4.03
C LYS A 164 -12.53 1.35 -5.06
N TYR A 165 -12.69 1.03 -6.33
CA TYR A 165 -12.21 1.89 -7.42
C TYR A 165 -13.09 3.11 -7.57
N GLU A 166 -12.48 4.30 -7.56
CA GLU A 166 -13.13 5.58 -7.75
C GLU A 166 -13.21 5.91 -9.24
N PRO A 167 -14.35 6.34 -9.77
CA PRO A 167 -14.47 6.77 -11.15
C PRO A 167 -13.47 7.89 -11.47
N PHE A 168 -12.88 7.83 -12.66
CA PHE A 168 -11.92 8.81 -13.20
C PHE A 168 -10.58 8.88 -12.47
N ALA A 169 -10.35 8.06 -11.44
CA ALA A 169 -9.05 7.92 -10.80
C ALA A 169 -8.12 6.98 -11.57
N TYR A 170 -6.81 7.18 -11.40
CA TYR A 170 -5.76 6.37 -12.03
C TYR A 170 -5.14 5.44 -10.98
N TYR A 171 -4.98 4.17 -11.32
CA TYR A 171 -4.39 3.15 -10.46
C TYR A 171 -3.13 2.58 -11.10
N ILE A 172 -1.99 2.77 -10.46
CA ILE A 172 -0.67 2.33 -10.93
C ILE A 172 -0.30 1.04 -10.21
N PHE A 173 0.08 0.01 -11.00
CA PHE A 173 0.44 -1.31 -10.46
C PHE A 173 1.75 -1.83 -11.08
N ASP A 174 2.50 -2.61 -10.31
CA ASP A 174 3.60 -3.41 -10.87
C ASP A 174 3.05 -4.61 -11.66
N ARG A 175 3.94 -5.26 -12.40
CA ARG A 175 3.64 -6.46 -13.23
C ARG A 175 3.08 -7.65 -12.45
N ALA A 176 3.31 -7.73 -11.13
CA ALA A 176 2.76 -8.77 -10.27
C ALA A 176 1.22 -8.74 -10.24
N TYR A 177 0.64 -7.56 -10.45
CA TYR A 177 -0.81 -7.31 -10.44
C TYR A 177 -1.49 -7.49 -11.80
N VAL A 178 -0.80 -8.00 -12.82
CA VAL A 178 -1.42 -8.26 -14.13
C VAL A 178 -2.35 -9.46 -14.03
N ASP A 179 -3.63 -9.16 -13.86
CA ASP A 179 -4.78 -10.06 -13.92
C ASP A 179 -5.86 -9.38 -14.77
N TYR A 180 -6.17 -9.95 -15.92
CA TYR A 180 -7.01 -9.28 -16.92
C TYR A 180 -8.46 -9.09 -16.46
N LEU A 181 -9.00 -10.02 -15.69
CA LEU A 181 -10.35 -9.90 -15.14
C LEU A 181 -10.43 -8.74 -14.13
N ARG A 182 -9.42 -8.61 -13.26
CA ARG A 182 -9.35 -7.51 -12.29
C ARG A 182 -9.10 -6.17 -12.96
N LEU A 183 -8.22 -6.11 -13.96
CA LEU A 183 -8.03 -4.90 -14.77
C LEU A 183 -9.31 -4.49 -15.50
N TYR A 184 -10.11 -5.47 -15.96
CA TYR A 184 -11.41 -5.19 -16.57
C TYR A 184 -12.43 -4.63 -15.56
N ARG A 185 -12.41 -5.10 -14.31
CA ARG A 185 -13.24 -4.50 -13.24
C ARG A 185 -12.92 -3.03 -13.01
N ILE A 186 -11.64 -2.64 -13.06
CA ILE A 186 -11.23 -1.21 -12.98
C ILE A 186 -11.88 -0.44 -14.12
N THR A 187 -11.80 -0.95 -15.36
CA THR A 187 -12.42 -0.33 -16.53
C THR A 187 -13.96 -0.21 -16.35
N LYS A 188 -14.61 -1.22 -15.79
CA LYS A 188 -16.05 -1.20 -15.52
C LYS A 188 -16.47 -0.29 -14.37
N SER A 189 -15.52 0.16 -13.57
CA SER A 189 -15.74 1.19 -12.53
C SER A 189 -15.49 2.61 -13.05
N ASP A 190 -15.35 2.80 -14.36
CA ASP A 190 -14.97 4.07 -15.00
C ASP A 190 -13.64 4.65 -14.51
N ALA A 191 -12.77 3.78 -13.98
CA ALA A 191 -11.44 4.12 -13.51
C ALA A 191 -10.37 3.73 -14.53
N TYR A 192 -9.20 4.33 -14.39
CA TYR A 192 -8.05 4.05 -15.25
C TYR A 192 -6.99 3.25 -14.53
N PHE A 193 -6.28 2.40 -15.26
CA PHE A 193 -5.09 1.72 -14.74
C PHE A 193 -3.88 1.97 -15.62
N VAL A 194 -2.72 1.93 -15.00
CA VAL A 194 -1.42 1.79 -15.65
C VAL A 194 -0.69 0.64 -14.98
N VAL A 195 -0.42 -0.42 -15.72
CA VAL A 195 0.27 -1.60 -15.18
C VAL A 195 1.46 -1.96 -16.04
N ARG A 196 2.59 -2.29 -15.40
CA ARG A 196 3.75 -2.81 -16.10
C ARG A 196 3.45 -4.18 -16.69
N ALA A 197 3.63 -4.34 -17.99
CA ALA A 197 3.33 -5.59 -18.69
C ALA A 197 4.29 -6.73 -18.27
N LYS A 198 3.77 -7.96 -18.24
CA LYS A 198 4.59 -9.17 -18.20
C LYS A 198 5.30 -9.38 -19.53
N SER A 199 6.48 -10.01 -19.53
CA SER A 199 7.27 -10.27 -20.76
C SER A 199 6.54 -11.14 -21.79
N ASN A 200 5.61 -11.99 -21.34
CA ASN A 200 4.84 -12.92 -22.15
C ASN A 200 3.46 -12.40 -22.56
N VAL A 201 3.21 -11.08 -22.49
CA VAL A 201 1.92 -10.52 -22.88
C VAL A 201 1.62 -10.81 -24.35
N LYS A 202 0.52 -11.51 -24.60
CA LYS A 202 -0.02 -11.73 -25.96
C LYS A 202 -0.93 -10.57 -26.32
N PHE A 203 -0.59 -9.85 -27.37
CA PHE A 203 -1.26 -8.62 -27.76
C PHE A 203 -1.43 -8.56 -29.28
N LYS A 204 -2.67 -8.48 -29.74
CA LYS A 204 -3.03 -8.29 -31.14
C LYS A 204 -3.16 -6.80 -31.44
N ARG A 205 -2.13 -6.23 -32.07
CA ARG A 205 -2.13 -4.82 -32.47
C ARG A 205 -3.20 -4.54 -33.52
N MET A 206 -3.96 -3.47 -33.34
CA MET A 206 -4.91 -2.95 -34.30
C MET A 206 -4.34 -1.75 -35.05
N TYR A 207 -3.79 -0.77 -34.31
CA TYR A 207 -3.11 0.40 -34.89
C TYR A 207 -2.01 0.90 -33.97
N SER A 208 -1.17 1.81 -34.50
CA SER A 208 -0.06 2.44 -33.78
C SER A 208 -0.13 3.94 -34.00
N LYS A 209 0.00 4.72 -32.93
CA LYS A 209 0.16 6.17 -33.00
C LYS A 209 1.60 6.51 -33.39
N LYS A 210 1.81 7.61 -34.10
CA LYS A 210 3.15 8.14 -34.34
C LYS A 210 3.73 8.64 -33.01
N THR A 211 4.97 8.27 -32.72
CA THR A 211 5.68 8.64 -31.48
C THR A 211 6.95 9.38 -31.81
N ASP A 212 7.32 10.33 -30.97
CA ASP A 212 8.63 10.96 -30.99
C ASP A 212 9.60 10.11 -30.15
N LYS A 213 10.55 9.46 -30.81
CA LYS A 213 11.54 8.61 -30.15
C LYS A 213 12.54 9.38 -29.30
N SER A 214 12.71 10.68 -29.52
CA SER A 214 13.59 11.55 -28.72
C SER A 214 13.12 11.65 -27.27
N THR A 215 11.82 11.43 -27.03
CA THR A 215 11.18 11.45 -25.71
C THR A 215 11.35 10.15 -24.92
N GLY A 216 12.00 9.14 -25.50
CA GLY A 216 12.11 7.78 -24.95
C GLY A 216 10.94 6.87 -25.32
N VAL A 217 9.85 7.37 -25.89
CA VAL A 217 8.69 6.57 -26.31
C VAL A 217 9.01 5.82 -27.60
N ILE A 218 9.12 4.50 -27.52
CA ILE A 218 9.46 3.63 -28.66
C ILE A 218 8.24 3.34 -29.53
N TYR A 219 7.11 3.02 -28.89
CA TYR A 219 5.83 2.86 -29.58
C TYR A 219 4.64 3.13 -28.64
N ASP A 220 3.53 3.50 -29.27
CA ASP A 220 2.21 3.66 -28.67
C ASP A 220 1.20 2.93 -29.54
N GLN A 221 0.68 1.82 -29.03
CA GLN A 221 -0.15 0.88 -29.79
C GLN A 221 -1.47 0.66 -29.10
N THR A 222 -2.54 0.58 -29.89
CA THR A 222 -3.85 0.14 -29.44
C THR A 222 -4.17 -1.22 -30.07
N GLY A 223 -4.74 -2.11 -29.27
CA GLY A 223 -5.10 -3.45 -29.69
C GLY A 223 -5.97 -4.16 -28.69
N LYS A 224 -5.94 -5.47 -28.73
CA LYS A 224 -6.64 -6.35 -27.78
C LYS A 224 -5.68 -7.34 -27.17
N ILE A 225 -6.00 -7.78 -25.97
CA ILE A 225 -5.32 -8.93 -25.35
C ILE A 225 -5.65 -10.15 -26.18
N ASP A 226 -4.62 -10.94 -26.51
CA ASP A 226 -4.75 -12.15 -27.28
C ASP A 226 -4.53 -13.38 -26.40
N GLY A 227 -5.20 -14.48 -26.75
CA GLY A 227 -5.19 -15.71 -25.98
C GLY A 227 -6.60 -16.17 -25.58
N PHE A 228 -6.81 -17.48 -25.54
CA PHE A 228 -8.14 -18.07 -25.44
C PHE A 228 -8.94 -17.63 -24.20
N TYR A 229 -8.27 -17.59 -23.03
CA TYR A 229 -8.91 -17.14 -21.77
C TYR A 229 -8.75 -15.64 -21.56
N THR A 230 -7.56 -15.11 -21.72
CA THR A 230 -7.22 -13.72 -21.43
C THR A 230 -7.99 -12.71 -22.27
N SER A 231 -8.36 -13.06 -23.51
CA SER A 231 -9.21 -12.22 -24.38
C SER A 231 -10.67 -12.14 -23.89
N LYS A 232 -11.14 -13.17 -23.17
CA LYS A 232 -12.47 -13.17 -22.55
C LYS A 232 -12.48 -12.37 -21.25
N ASP A 233 -11.37 -12.45 -20.48
CA ASP A 233 -11.20 -11.71 -19.23
C ASP A 233 -11.10 -10.20 -19.45
N TYR A 234 -10.50 -9.77 -20.59
CA TYR A 234 -10.43 -8.37 -21.01
C TYR A 234 -10.84 -8.23 -22.48
N PRO A 235 -12.14 -8.11 -22.79
CA PRO A 235 -12.65 -8.11 -24.17
C PRO A 235 -12.49 -6.78 -24.91
N GLU A 236 -12.24 -5.69 -24.17
CA GLU A 236 -12.16 -4.34 -24.71
C GLU A 236 -10.79 -4.04 -25.30
N LYS A 237 -10.67 -2.88 -25.96
CA LYS A 237 -9.37 -2.40 -26.44
C LYS A 237 -8.50 -2.00 -25.24
N ILE A 238 -7.20 -2.23 -25.40
CA ILE A 238 -6.19 -1.82 -24.43
C ILE A 238 -5.05 -1.11 -25.17
N ARG A 239 -4.42 -0.17 -24.53
CA ARG A 239 -3.28 0.57 -25.05
C ARG A 239 -2.00 0.00 -24.47
N LYS A 240 -0.97 -0.13 -25.31
CA LYS A 240 0.35 -0.63 -24.96
C LYS A 240 1.41 0.38 -25.34
N VAL A 241 2.08 0.94 -24.35
CA VAL A 241 3.15 1.93 -24.52
C VAL A 241 4.49 1.27 -24.17
N LYS A 242 5.51 1.45 -25.02
CA LYS A 242 6.88 1.04 -24.73
C LYS A 242 7.77 2.25 -24.61
N PHE A 243 8.47 2.32 -23.50
CA PHE A 243 9.33 3.41 -23.14
C PHE A 243 10.75 2.90 -22.85
N PHE A 244 11.75 3.67 -23.28
CA PHE A 244 13.14 3.47 -22.90
C PHE A 244 13.51 4.41 -21.76
N ASP A 245 13.72 3.85 -20.61
CA ASP A 245 14.24 4.53 -19.44
C ASP A 245 15.75 4.70 -19.59
N ALA A 246 16.19 5.90 -19.96
CA ALA A 246 17.59 6.20 -20.21
C ALA A 246 18.44 6.20 -18.94
N GLU A 247 17.86 6.56 -17.81
CA GLU A 247 18.53 6.60 -16.51
C GLU A 247 18.90 5.20 -16.04
N ASN A 248 17.95 4.29 -16.06
CA ASN A 248 18.14 2.90 -15.64
C ASN A 248 18.54 1.94 -16.79
N LYS A 249 18.66 2.45 -18.03
CA LYS A 249 18.96 1.69 -19.24
C LYS A 249 18.03 0.49 -19.44
N LYS A 250 16.74 0.67 -19.19
CA LYS A 250 15.74 -0.40 -19.22
C LYS A 250 14.60 -0.11 -20.19
N MET A 251 14.11 -1.16 -20.84
CA MET A 251 12.88 -1.10 -21.62
C MET A 251 11.69 -1.42 -20.73
N LEU A 252 10.74 -0.50 -20.63
CA LEU A 252 9.50 -0.65 -19.90
C LEU A 252 8.34 -0.77 -20.89
N ILE A 253 7.37 -1.61 -20.57
CA ILE A 253 6.13 -1.76 -21.34
C ILE A 253 4.99 -1.60 -20.37
N PHE A 254 4.08 -0.68 -20.68
CA PHE A 254 2.89 -0.42 -19.90
C PHE A 254 1.63 -0.78 -20.67
N LEU A 255 0.64 -1.29 -19.96
CA LEU A 255 -0.73 -1.49 -20.43
C LEU A 255 -1.64 -0.52 -19.69
N THR A 256 -2.60 0.08 -20.41
CA THR A 256 -3.57 1.01 -19.84
C THR A 256 -4.88 0.98 -20.63
N ASN A 257 -5.98 1.30 -19.96
CA ASN A 257 -7.28 1.58 -20.59
C ASN A 257 -7.50 3.07 -20.88
N ASN A 258 -6.53 3.94 -20.56
CA ASN A 258 -6.60 5.34 -20.90
C ASN A 258 -6.06 5.60 -22.31
N PHE A 259 -6.86 6.29 -23.16
CA PHE A 259 -6.51 6.61 -24.54
C PHE A 259 -6.28 8.11 -24.78
N ASP A 260 -6.57 8.96 -23.76
CA ASP A 260 -6.55 10.41 -23.85
C ASP A 260 -5.20 11.00 -23.47
N LEU A 261 -4.56 10.47 -22.43
CA LEU A 261 -3.23 10.89 -22.00
C LEU A 261 -2.17 10.68 -23.09
N SER A 262 -1.17 11.55 -23.13
CA SER A 262 0.00 11.35 -23.99
C SER A 262 0.76 10.06 -23.58
N ALA A 263 1.59 9.53 -24.47
CA ALA A 263 2.41 8.35 -24.14
C ALA A 263 3.49 8.63 -23.06
N GLN A 264 3.85 9.90 -22.87
CA GLN A 264 4.79 10.34 -21.83
C GLN A 264 4.13 10.44 -20.45
N GLN A 265 2.81 10.71 -20.42
CA GLN A 265 2.06 10.76 -19.17
C GLN A 265 1.67 9.37 -18.65
N ILE A 266 1.81 8.32 -19.47
CA ILE A 266 1.60 6.92 -19.10
C ILE A 266 2.91 6.32 -18.56
#